data_f128b271452bd70df5db0ee7a474cd0f
#
_entry.id   f128b271452bd70df5db0ee7a474cd0f
#
_cell.length_a   1.000
_cell.length_b   1.000
_cell.length_c   1.000
_cell.angle_alpha   90.00
_cell.angle_beta   90.00
_cell.angle_gamma   90.00
#
_symmetry.space_group_name_H-M   'P 1'
#
loop_
_entity.id
_entity.type
_entity.pdbx_description
1 polymer ?
#
loop_
_entity_poly.entity_id
_entity_poly.type
_entity_poly.pdbx_seq_one_letter_code
_entity_poly.pdbx_strand_id
1 'polypeptide(L)'
;SISAHIKKKVKNAVAFIGKFEEAVAEAARLRGLDGVVCGHIHSAEIREFGGITYMNDGDWVESCTALAEHADGRIEIIDWAEHTRQAADQRAMPALMAA
;
A
#
# COMPACT_ATOMS: atom_id res chain seq x y z
N SER A 1 -7.32 19.89 24.27
CA SER A 1 -5.89 20.12 23.93
C SER A 1 -5.60 19.79 22.47
N ILE A 2 -4.51 20.31 21.96
CA ILE A 2 -4.04 20.02 20.59
C ILE A 2 -3.76 18.52 20.42
N SER A 3 -3.16 17.91 21.42
CA SER A 3 -2.84 16.47 21.42
C SER A 3 -4.10 15.61 21.32
N ALA A 4 -5.14 15.91 22.08
CA ALA A 4 -6.40 15.18 22.02
C ALA A 4 -7.11 15.38 20.67
N HIS A 5 -7.04 16.59 20.11
CA HIS A 5 -7.60 16.89 18.80
C HIS A 5 -6.91 16.10 17.67
N ILE A 6 -5.58 16.03 17.72
CA ILE A 6 -4.79 15.26 16.75
C ILE A 6 -5.10 13.76 16.85
N LYS A 7 -5.16 13.23 18.07
CA LYS A 7 -5.52 11.82 18.29
C LYS A 7 -6.90 11.49 17.72
N LYS A 8 -7.87 12.37 17.90
CA LYS A 8 -9.21 12.19 17.35
C LYS A 8 -9.21 12.17 15.83
N LYS A 9 -8.47 13.10 15.19
CA LYS A 9 -8.35 13.15 13.73
C LYS A 9 -7.70 11.88 13.17
N VAL A 10 -6.64 11.39 13.79
CA VAL A 10 -5.97 10.15 13.38
C VAL A 10 -6.91 8.95 13.50
N LYS A 11 -7.62 8.85 14.62
CA LYS A 11 -8.61 7.79 14.84
C LYS A 11 -9.70 7.81 13.77
N ASN A 12 -10.21 8.99 13.42
CA ASN A 12 -11.25 9.15 12.41
C ASN A 12 -10.72 8.75 11.01
N ALA A 13 -9.48 9.10 10.68
CA ALA A 13 -8.86 8.73 9.42
C ALA A 13 -8.68 7.22 9.30
N VAL A 14 -8.20 6.57 10.37
CA VAL A 14 -8.03 5.11 10.40
C VAL A 14 -9.37 4.40 10.24
N ALA A 15 -10.41 4.89 10.93
CA ALA A 15 -11.77 4.33 10.80
C ALA A 15 -12.34 4.51 9.39
N PHE A 16 -12.08 5.64 8.75
CA PHE A 16 -12.50 5.89 7.37
C PHE A 16 -11.84 4.92 6.40
N ILE A 17 -10.52 4.72 6.52
CA ILE A 17 -9.77 3.78 5.69
C ILE A 17 -10.35 2.37 5.84
N GLY A 18 -10.57 1.91 7.07
CA GLY A 18 -11.14 0.59 7.31
C GLY A 18 -12.51 0.39 6.68
N LYS A 19 -13.38 1.38 6.79
CA LYS A 19 -14.72 1.33 6.17
C LYS A 19 -14.64 1.33 4.65
N PHE A 20 -13.74 2.11 4.07
CA PHE A 20 -13.50 2.13 2.63
C PHE A 20 -13.06 0.76 2.14
N GLU A 21 -12.07 0.17 2.80
CA GLU A 21 -11.54 -1.14 2.42
C GLU A 21 -12.62 -2.23 2.47
N GLU A 22 -13.39 -2.27 3.55
CA GLU A 22 -14.50 -3.23 3.69
C GLU A 22 -15.57 -3.05 2.60
N ALA A 23 -15.93 -1.81 2.30
CA ALA A 23 -16.94 -1.51 1.29
C ALA A 23 -16.47 -1.93 -0.11
N VAL A 24 -15.22 -1.68 -0.44
CA VAL A 24 -14.65 -2.07 -1.73
C VAL A 24 -14.57 -3.59 -1.86
N ALA A 25 -14.11 -4.28 -0.82
CA ALA A 25 -14.05 -5.74 -0.80
C ALA A 25 -15.46 -6.34 -0.93
N GLU A 26 -16.45 -5.78 -0.24
CA GLU A 26 -17.84 -6.24 -0.34
C GLU A 26 -18.40 -6.03 -1.75
N ALA A 27 -18.09 -4.92 -2.41
CA ALA A 27 -18.50 -4.67 -3.79
C ALA A 27 -17.92 -5.73 -4.75
N ALA A 28 -16.67 -6.12 -4.55
CA ALA A 28 -16.03 -7.19 -5.32
C ALA A 28 -16.73 -8.54 -5.06
N ARG A 29 -17.02 -8.82 -3.80
CA ARG A 29 -17.70 -10.07 -3.41
C ARG A 29 -19.06 -10.18 -4.07
N LEU A 30 -19.85 -9.11 -4.06
CA LEU A 30 -21.19 -9.09 -4.65
C LEU A 30 -21.17 -9.28 -6.17
N ARG A 31 -20.05 -8.96 -6.81
CA ARG A 31 -19.86 -9.17 -8.26
C ARG A 31 -19.25 -10.53 -8.58
N GLY A 32 -19.01 -11.37 -7.59
CA GLY A 32 -18.42 -12.68 -7.79
C GLY A 32 -16.95 -12.65 -8.17
N LEU A 33 -16.23 -11.61 -7.77
CA LEU A 33 -14.82 -11.45 -8.06
C LEU A 33 -13.97 -11.97 -6.91
N ASP A 34 -12.71 -12.33 -7.19
CA ASP A 34 -11.78 -12.84 -6.18
C ASP A 34 -10.91 -11.76 -5.57
N GLY A 35 -10.85 -10.61 -6.19
CA GLY A 35 -10.03 -9.49 -5.71
C GLY A 35 -10.40 -8.18 -6.37
N VAL A 36 -9.77 -7.11 -5.89
CA VAL A 36 -10.02 -5.76 -6.36
C VAL A 36 -8.75 -4.91 -6.22
N VAL A 37 -8.51 -4.11 -7.23
CA VAL A 37 -7.42 -3.11 -7.22
C VAL A 37 -8.07 -1.73 -7.23
N CYS A 38 -7.63 -0.87 -6.33
CA CYS A 38 -8.14 0.49 -6.23
C CYS A 38 -7.06 1.47 -5.74
N GLY A 39 -7.40 2.72 -5.68
CA GLY A 39 -6.56 3.80 -5.19
C GLY A 39 -7.39 4.75 -4.32
N HIS A 40 -7.30 6.05 -4.57
CA HIS A 40 -8.10 7.13 -4.01
C HIS A 40 -7.74 7.55 -2.57
N ILE A 41 -7.61 6.62 -1.64
CA ILE A 41 -7.38 6.96 -0.22
C ILE A 41 -5.90 7.12 0.13
N HIS A 42 -5.00 7.00 -0.84
CA HIS A 42 -3.55 7.18 -0.66
C HIS A 42 -2.95 6.31 0.46
N SER A 43 -3.46 5.08 0.58
CA SER A 43 -2.99 4.13 1.59
C SER A 43 -2.74 2.79 0.92
N ALA A 44 -1.47 2.53 0.59
CA ALA A 44 -1.09 1.29 -0.09
C ALA A 44 -1.25 0.09 0.84
N GLU A 45 -1.93 -0.95 0.36
CA GLU A 45 -2.17 -2.15 1.16
C GLU A 45 -2.53 -3.34 0.26
N ILE A 46 -2.11 -4.52 0.69
CA ILE A 46 -2.62 -5.79 0.17
C ILE A 46 -3.14 -6.57 1.36
N ARG A 47 -4.43 -6.89 1.36
CA ARG A 47 -5.09 -7.49 2.51
C ARG A 47 -6.24 -8.38 2.09
N GLU A 48 -6.51 -9.43 2.86
CA GLU A 48 -7.63 -10.33 2.63
C GLU A 48 -8.84 -9.93 3.48
N PHE A 49 -10.01 -9.89 2.84
CA PHE A 49 -11.31 -9.69 3.50
C PHE A 49 -12.25 -10.80 3.06
N GLY A 50 -12.42 -11.82 3.92
CA GLY A 50 -13.38 -12.88 3.63
C GLY A 50 -13.16 -13.58 2.30
N GLY A 51 -11.93 -13.88 1.94
CA GLY A 51 -11.59 -14.52 0.68
C GLY A 51 -11.41 -13.58 -0.50
N ILE A 52 -11.61 -12.27 -0.31
CA ILE A 52 -11.38 -11.26 -1.34
C ILE A 52 -10.03 -10.60 -1.10
N THR A 53 -9.18 -10.59 -2.12
CA THR A 53 -7.90 -9.87 -2.04
C THR A 53 -8.12 -8.39 -2.37
N TYR A 54 -8.01 -7.57 -1.34
CA TYR A 54 -8.06 -6.11 -1.49
C TYR A 54 -6.65 -5.59 -1.76
N MET A 55 -6.50 -4.77 -2.80
CA MET A 55 -5.21 -4.19 -3.18
C MET A 55 -5.40 -2.70 -3.46
N ASN A 56 -4.60 -1.87 -2.79
CA ASN A 56 -4.58 -0.43 -3.02
C ASN A 56 -3.17 -0.01 -3.40
N ASP A 57 -3.04 0.73 -4.50
CA ASP A 57 -1.74 1.14 -5.03
C ASP A 57 -1.13 2.32 -4.26
N GLY A 58 -1.88 2.94 -3.36
CA GLY A 58 -1.41 4.11 -2.63
C GLY A 58 -1.40 5.36 -3.48
N ASP A 59 -0.28 6.10 -3.46
CA ASP A 59 -0.14 7.32 -4.26
C ASP A 59 1.30 7.47 -4.77
N TRP A 60 1.44 8.18 -5.87
CA TRP A 60 2.75 8.45 -6.46
C TRP A 60 3.33 9.81 -6.09
N VAL A 61 2.53 10.66 -5.42
CA VAL A 61 2.91 12.05 -5.11
C VAL A 61 3.70 12.16 -3.81
N GLU A 62 3.20 11.55 -2.73
CA GLU A 62 3.83 11.63 -1.40
C GLU A 62 4.53 10.33 -1.02
N SER A 63 3.80 9.22 -1.09
CA SER A 63 4.31 7.91 -0.64
C SER A 63 5.16 7.23 -1.70
N CYS A 64 4.94 7.51 -2.97
CA CYS A 64 5.61 6.90 -4.11
C CYS A 64 5.51 5.38 -4.09
N THR A 65 4.29 4.88 -3.90
CA THR A 65 3.99 3.45 -3.90
C THR A 65 3.28 3.04 -5.18
N ALA A 66 3.45 1.78 -5.54
CA ALA A 66 2.80 1.19 -6.71
C ALA A 66 2.56 -0.28 -6.48
N LEU A 67 1.63 -0.87 -7.22
CA LEU A 67 1.45 -2.32 -7.27
C LEU A 67 2.16 -2.84 -8.51
N ALA A 68 2.87 -3.94 -8.36
CA ALA A 68 3.50 -4.63 -9.47
C ALA A 68 3.05 -6.08 -9.49
N GLU A 69 2.66 -6.56 -10.68
CA GLU A 69 2.35 -7.96 -10.91
C GLU A 69 3.54 -8.61 -11.61
N HIS A 70 4.06 -9.68 -11.02
CA HIS A 70 5.14 -10.46 -11.60
C HIS A 70 4.61 -11.48 -12.61
N ALA A 71 5.52 -12.03 -13.43
CA ALA A 71 5.15 -12.98 -14.47
C ALA A 71 4.47 -14.24 -13.92
N ASP A 72 4.75 -14.59 -12.66
CA ASP A 72 4.12 -15.74 -11.98
C ASP A 72 2.76 -15.41 -11.36
N GLY A 73 2.29 -14.16 -11.51
CA GLY A 73 1.02 -13.71 -10.95
C GLY A 73 1.10 -13.13 -9.55
N ARG A 74 2.27 -13.17 -8.92
CA ARG A 74 2.46 -12.58 -7.59
C ARG A 74 2.39 -11.05 -7.68
N ILE A 75 1.63 -10.43 -6.77
CA ILE A 75 1.47 -8.98 -6.71
C ILE A 75 2.13 -8.47 -5.44
N GLU A 76 2.87 -7.38 -5.56
CA GLU A 76 3.51 -6.75 -4.41
C GLU A 76 3.39 -5.22 -4.47
N ILE A 77 3.49 -4.60 -3.30
CA ILE A 77 3.60 -3.15 -3.19
C ILE A 77 5.07 -2.78 -3.37
N ILE A 78 5.35 -1.87 -4.32
CA ILE A 78 6.67 -1.27 -4.47
C ILE A 78 6.65 0.08 -3.76
N ASP A 79 7.58 0.25 -2.83
CA ASP A 79 7.91 1.55 -2.25
C ASP A 79 9.12 2.08 -3.02
N TRP A 80 8.90 3.06 -3.87
CA TRP A 80 9.93 3.53 -4.79
C TRP A 80 11.10 4.20 -4.09
N ALA A 81 10.83 4.97 -3.03
CA ALA A 81 11.88 5.61 -2.25
C ALA A 81 12.80 4.58 -1.60
N GLU A 82 12.23 3.54 -1.00
CA GLU A 82 13.00 2.45 -0.40
C GLU A 82 13.76 1.65 -1.46
N HIS A 83 13.12 1.36 -2.59
CA HIS A 83 13.73 0.62 -3.69
C HIS A 83 14.96 1.37 -4.24
N THR A 84 14.87 2.67 -4.46
CA THR A 84 15.98 3.47 -4.98
C THR A 84 17.10 3.60 -3.96
N ARG A 85 16.79 3.70 -2.67
CA ARG A 85 17.79 3.73 -1.61
C ARG A 85 18.56 2.41 -1.54
N GLN A 86 17.89 1.28 -1.59
CA GLN A 86 18.53 -0.04 -1.60
C GLN A 86 19.44 -0.21 -2.81
N ALA A 87 19.00 0.21 -3.99
CA ALA A 87 19.81 0.15 -5.21
C ALA A 87 21.07 1.02 -5.10
N ALA A 88 20.96 2.21 -4.49
CA ALA A 88 22.10 3.09 -4.25
C ALA A 88 23.10 2.45 -3.27
N ASP A 89 22.60 1.85 -2.18
CA ASP A 89 23.44 1.17 -1.19
C ASP A 89 24.17 -0.01 -1.83
N GLN A 90 23.52 -0.80 -2.66
CA GLN A 90 24.13 -1.92 -3.37
C GLN A 90 25.22 -1.44 -4.34
N ARG A 91 25.05 -0.33 -5.01
CA ARG A 91 26.07 0.25 -5.89
C ARG A 91 27.27 0.76 -5.12
N ALA A 92 27.08 1.24 -3.89
CA ALA A 92 28.15 1.73 -3.03
C ALA A 92 28.97 0.61 -2.40
N MET A 93 28.38 -0.56 -2.17
CA MET A 93 29.03 -1.70 -1.51
C MET A 93 30.34 -2.16 -2.18
N PRO A 94 30.42 -2.34 -3.51
CA PRO A 94 31.68 -2.74 -4.13
C PRO A 94 32.84 -1.76 -3.88
N ALA A 95 32.56 -0.47 -3.89
CA ALA A 95 33.57 0.55 -3.61
C ALA A 95 34.05 0.48 -2.16
N LEU A 96 33.17 0.25 -1.20
CA LEU A 96 33.51 0.08 0.22
C LEU A 96 34.33 -1.18 0.43
N MET A 97 34.00 -2.27 -0.26
CA MET A 97 34.72 -3.54 -0.14
C MET A 97 36.06 -3.51 -0.82
N ALA A 98 36.25 -2.68 -1.85
CA ALA A 98 37.53 -2.51 -2.55
C ALA A 98 38.53 -1.66 -1.76
N ALA A 99 38.05 -0.87 -0.82
CA ALA A 99 38.93 -0.04 0.03
C ALA A 99 39.50 -0.83 1.20
#